data_0da137e587e02e02cace1477d50b558a
#
_entry.id   0da137e587e02e02cace1477d50b558a
#
_cell.length_a   1.000
_cell.length_b   1.000
_cell.length_c   1.000
_cell.angle_alpha   90.00
_cell.angle_beta   90.00
_cell.angle_gamma   90.00
#
_symmetry.space_group_name_H-M   'P 1'
#
loop_
_entity.id
_entity.type
_entity.pdbx_description
1 polymer ?
#
loop_
_entity_poly.entity_id
_entity_poly.type
_entity_poly.pdbx_seq_one_letter_code
_entity_poly.pdbx_strand_id
1 'polypeptide(L)'
;MTLYDDTLELLQELIRNACVNDLTPDSGFEVRNADTLENFFAGEDVSIERFESHPGRVSIVVTVPGDPAKEPLTLMGHTDVVPVDEPKWTKPPFEALIEDGKLYGRGSVDMLFITATMAAVTREVARAGNPGGTLAFVGMADEEARGGLGVRWMAENHPDAFSWKNCLSETGGSHLP
;
A
#
# COMPACT_ATOMS: atom_id res chain seq x y z
N MET A 1 0.51 5.79 -20.27
CA MET A 1 0.23 4.45 -19.74
C MET A 1 -1.24 4.40 -19.33
N THR A 2 -1.88 3.25 -19.42
CA THR A 2 -3.24 3.07 -18.91
C THR A 2 -3.21 2.83 -17.40
N LEU A 3 -4.34 2.99 -16.71
CA LEU A 3 -4.48 2.63 -15.29
C LEU A 3 -4.04 1.17 -15.03
N TYR A 4 -4.33 0.28 -15.98
CA TYR A 4 -3.91 -1.12 -15.92
C TYR A 4 -2.38 -1.27 -15.95
N ASP A 5 -1.72 -0.59 -16.90
CA ASP A 5 -0.25 -0.66 -17.02
C ASP A 5 0.43 -0.12 -15.76
N ASP A 6 -0.03 1.04 -15.27
CA ASP A 6 0.47 1.67 -14.06
C ASP A 6 0.32 0.75 -12.83
N THR A 7 -0.85 0.12 -12.69
CA THR A 7 -1.09 -0.83 -11.59
C THR A 7 -0.18 -2.04 -11.69
N LEU A 8 -0.01 -2.60 -12.89
CA LEU A 8 0.77 -3.81 -13.09
C LEU A 8 2.27 -3.57 -12.83
N GLU A 9 2.80 -2.48 -13.36
CA GLU A 9 4.21 -2.10 -13.16
C GLU A 9 4.49 -1.83 -11.66
N LEU A 10 3.62 -1.04 -11.00
CA LEU A 10 3.76 -0.77 -9.58
C LEU A 10 3.68 -2.05 -8.74
N LEU A 11 2.71 -2.93 -9.02
CA LEU A 11 2.58 -4.21 -8.33
C LEU A 11 3.85 -5.06 -8.45
N GLN A 12 4.45 -5.12 -9.64
CA GLN A 12 5.69 -5.88 -9.85
C GLN A 12 6.84 -5.31 -9.02
N GLU A 13 6.96 -3.99 -8.91
CA GLU A 13 8.00 -3.33 -8.10
C GLU A 13 7.78 -3.59 -6.61
N LEU A 14 6.55 -3.44 -6.11
CA LEU A 14 6.22 -3.71 -4.70
C LEU A 14 6.53 -5.17 -4.30
N ILE A 15 6.24 -6.14 -5.18
CA ILE A 15 6.59 -7.55 -4.94
C ILE A 15 8.11 -7.75 -4.89
N ARG A 16 8.86 -7.16 -5.83
CA ARG A 16 10.34 -7.28 -5.91
C ARG A 16 11.04 -6.68 -4.69
N ASN A 17 10.45 -5.71 -4.05
CA ASN A 17 10.99 -5.11 -2.83
C ASN A 17 11.01 -6.10 -1.66
N ALA A 18 10.24 -7.18 -1.71
CA ALA A 18 10.28 -8.28 -0.74
C ALA A 18 10.22 -7.79 0.72
N CYS A 19 9.24 -6.93 1.05
CA CYS A 19 9.05 -6.41 2.40
C CYS A 19 8.48 -7.51 3.31
N VAL A 20 9.28 -8.53 3.59
CA VAL A 20 8.87 -9.72 4.33
C VAL A 20 8.84 -9.42 5.83
N ASN A 21 7.66 -9.50 6.42
CA ASN A 21 7.42 -9.37 7.85
C ASN A 21 7.44 -10.76 8.50
N ASP A 22 8.44 -11.03 9.30
CA ASP A 22 8.63 -12.32 10.02
C ASP A 22 8.13 -12.25 11.47
N LEU A 23 7.32 -11.26 11.79
CA LEU A 23 6.75 -10.96 13.11
C LEU A 23 7.75 -10.33 14.08
N THR A 24 8.96 -9.98 13.64
CA THR A 24 9.92 -9.23 14.44
C THR A 24 9.94 -7.75 14.07
N PRO A 25 10.26 -6.85 15.00
CA PRO A 25 10.36 -5.41 14.68
C PRO A 25 11.41 -5.11 13.61
N ASP A 26 12.50 -5.88 13.57
CA ASP A 26 13.64 -5.70 12.67
C ASP A 26 13.45 -6.37 11.30
N SER A 27 12.20 -6.69 10.91
CA SER A 27 11.82 -7.25 9.62
C SER A 27 10.90 -6.29 8.84
N GLY A 28 10.31 -6.73 7.74
CA GLY A 28 9.43 -5.94 6.87
C GLY A 28 10.23 -4.97 5.98
N PHE A 29 10.84 -3.95 6.55
CA PHE A 29 11.56 -2.89 5.82
C PHE A 29 10.68 -2.25 4.74
N GLU A 30 9.47 -1.88 5.12
CA GLU A 30 8.47 -1.24 4.23
C GLU A 30 8.94 0.11 3.70
N VAL A 31 10.05 0.64 4.23
CA VAL A 31 10.74 1.79 3.65
C VAL A 31 10.99 1.62 2.15
N ARG A 32 11.28 0.40 1.68
CA ARG A 32 11.47 0.10 0.24
C ARG A 32 10.20 0.32 -0.57
N ASN A 33 9.06 -0.14 -0.05
CA ASN A 33 7.76 0.07 -0.68
C ASN A 33 7.32 1.54 -0.56
N ALA A 34 7.64 2.21 0.56
CA ALA A 34 7.40 3.65 0.69
C ALA A 34 8.20 4.47 -0.32
N ASP A 35 9.48 4.13 -0.56
CA ASP A 35 10.32 4.77 -1.60
C ASP A 35 9.74 4.57 -3.00
N THR A 36 9.29 3.35 -3.33
CA THR A 36 8.63 3.04 -4.61
C THR A 36 7.35 3.84 -4.78
N LEU A 37 6.50 3.90 -3.75
CA LEU A 37 5.25 4.66 -3.77
C LEU A 37 5.50 6.17 -3.89
N GLU A 38 6.46 6.72 -3.15
CA GLU A 38 6.83 8.14 -3.27
C GLU A 38 7.29 8.47 -4.69
N ASN A 39 8.15 7.65 -5.28
CA ASN A 39 8.59 7.80 -6.66
C ASN A 39 7.43 7.66 -7.66
N PHE A 40 6.47 6.78 -7.40
CA PHE A 40 5.29 6.61 -8.25
C PHE A 40 4.42 7.87 -8.31
N PHE A 41 4.34 8.64 -7.24
CA PHE A 41 3.61 9.91 -7.18
C PHE A 41 4.45 11.14 -7.53
N ALA A 42 5.72 10.97 -7.89
CA ALA A 42 6.60 12.10 -8.20
C ALA A 42 6.06 12.96 -9.34
N GLY A 43 5.96 14.27 -9.11
CA GLY A 43 5.46 15.24 -10.08
C GLY A 43 3.94 15.40 -10.13
N GLU A 44 3.19 14.65 -9.33
CA GLU A 44 1.74 14.85 -9.18
C GLU A 44 1.44 15.93 -8.13
N ASP A 45 0.26 16.56 -8.22
CA ASP A 45 -0.20 17.58 -7.26
C ASP A 45 -0.80 16.90 -6.01
N VAL A 46 0.07 16.36 -5.17
CA VAL A 46 -0.27 15.65 -3.93
C VAL A 46 0.66 16.05 -2.79
N SER A 47 0.22 15.91 -1.55
CA SER A 47 1.13 15.93 -0.41
C SER A 47 1.51 14.50 -0.03
N ILE A 48 2.78 14.30 0.35
CA ILE A 48 3.31 13.00 0.77
C ILE A 48 3.94 13.15 2.15
N GLU A 49 3.53 12.28 3.07
CA GLU A 49 4.07 12.20 4.42
C GLU A 49 4.51 10.78 4.73
N ARG A 50 5.60 10.64 5.46
CA ARG A 50 6.16 9.32 5.84
C ARG A 50 6.23 9.24 7.36
N PHE A 51 5.84 8.11 7.89
CA PHE A 51 5.76 7.84 9.31
C PHE A 51 6.54 6.57 9.64
N GLU A 52 7.65 6.72 10.35
CA GLU A 52 8.54 5.62 10.70
C GLU A 52 8.36 5.29 12.18
N SER A 53 7.73 4.15 12.46
CA SER A 53 7.46 3.69 13.83
C SER A 53 8.63 2.94 14.46
N HIS A 54 9.46 2.31 13.63
CA HIS A 54 10.69 1.60 13.97
C HIS A 54 11.61 1.65 12.74
N PRO A 55 12.94 1.60 12.88
CA PRO A 55 13.85 1.70 11.74
C PRO A 55 13.46 0.78 10.59
N GLY A 56 13.15 1.39 9.42
CA GLY A 56 12.71 0.70 8.22
C GLY A 56 11.20 0.34 8.16
N ARG A 57 10.43 0.50 9.26
CA ARG A 57 8.99 0.26 9.31
C ARG A 57 8.24 1.54 8.98
N VAL A 58 8.08 1.83 7.69
CA VAL A 58 7.57 3.11 7.19
C VAL A 58 6.18 2.94 6.60
N SER A 59 5.21 3.68 7.17
CA SER A 59 3.91 3.94 6.52
C SER A 59 3.98 5.24 5.72
N ILE A 60 3.32 5.29 4.56
CA ILE A 60 3.26 6.46 3.69
C ILE A 60 1.82 6.92 3.53
N VAL A 61 1.58 8.23 3.62
CA VAL A 61 0.28 8.85 3.36
C VAL A 61 0.42 9.81 2.19
N VAL A 62 -0.40 9.62 1.17
CA VAL A 62 -0.47 10.48 -0.01
C VAL A 62 -1.84 11.10 -0.08
N THR A 63 -1.91 12.44 -0.05
CA THR A 63 -3.18 13.17 0.01
C THR A 63 -3.40 14.00 -1.25
N VAL A 64 -4.52 13.77 -1.90
CA VAL A 64 -5.07 14.61 -2.97
C VAL A 64 -6.07 15.57 -2.31
N PRO A 65 -5.79 16.90 -2.28
CA PRO A 65 -6.69 17.86 -1.63
C PRO A 65 -8.01 17.98 -2.38
N GLY A 66 -9.11 18.02 -1.64
CA GLY A 66 -10.46 18.20 -2.16
C GLY A 66 -11.24 19.24 -1.40
N ASP A 67 -12.54 19.38 -1.68
CA ASP A 67 -13.43 20.29 -0.98
C ASP A 67 -13.58 19.87 0.50
N PRO A 68 -13.13 20.69 1.46
CA PRO A 68 -13.20 20.37 2.89
C PRO A 68 -14.63 20.29 3.44
N ALA A 69 -15.63 20.76 2.69
CA ALA A 69 -17.05 20.64 3.07
C ALA A 69 -17.62 19.26 2.73
N LYS A 70 -16.89 18.45 1.96
CA LYS A 70 -17.29 17.09 1.57
C LYS A 70 -16.58 16.04 2.41
N GLU A 71 -17.23 14.87 2.49
CA GLU A 71 -16.66 13.73 3.22
C GLU A 71 -15.36 13.26 2.59
N PRO A 72 -14.29 13.09 3.39
CA PRO A 72 -13.04 12.50 2.91
C PRO A 72 -13.18 10.99 2.70
N LEU A 73 -12.33 10.44 1.84
CA LEU A 73 -12.15 9.01 1.63
C LEU A 73 -10.68 8.63 1.84
N THR A 74 -10.45 7.56 2.59
CA THR A 74 -9.13 6.96 2.74
C THR A 74 -9.10 5.58 2.08
N LEU A 75 -8.14 5.37 1.20
CA LEU A 75 -7.82 4.07 0.60
C LEU A 75 -6.58 3.53 1.32
N MET A 76 -6.73 2.44 2.08
CA MET A 76 -5.65 1.89 2.91
C MET A 76 -5.29 0.48 2.47
N GLY A 77 -4.05 0.27 2.09
CA GLY A 77 -3.49 -1.06 1.83
C GLY A 77 -2.19 -1.25 2.57
N HIS A 78 -1.89 -2.49 2.99
CA HIS A 78 -0.60 -2.77 3.60
C HIS A 78 0.48 -3.00 2.55
N THR A 79 1.74 -2.88 2.99
CA THR A 79 2.93 -2.92 2.13
C THR A 79 3.92 -4.01 2.53
N ASP A 80 3.71 -4.66 3.65
CA ASP A 80 4.42 -5.86 4.06
C ASP A 80 3.77 -7.14 3.50
N VAL A 81 4.48 -8.25 3.60
CA VAL A 81 4.03 -9.58 3.17
C VAL A 81 4.56 -10.65 4.12
N VAL A 82 3.83 -11.75 4.28
CA VAL A 82 4.28 -12.90 5.10
C VAL A 82 5.48 -13.61 4.47
N PRO A 83 6.29 -14.36 5.27
CA PRO A 83 7.39 -15.17 4.79
C PRO A 83 6.96 -16.23 3.77
N VAL A 84 7.92 -16.75 3.04
CA VAL A 84 7.75 -17.83 2.06
C VAL A 84 8.56 -19.06 2.47
N ASP A 85 8.05 -20.23 2.14
CA ASP A 85 8.79 -21.50 2.13
C ASP A 85 9.18 -21.77 0.68
N GLU A 86 10.30 -21.22 0.23
CA GLU A 86 10.74 -21.22 -1.17
C GLU A 86 10.69 -22.62 -1.83
N PRO A 87 11.10 -23.72 -1.17
CA PRO A 87 10.99 -25.05 -1.77
C PRO A 87 9.58 -25.48 -2.18
N LYS A 88 8.54 -24.87 -1.63
CA LYS A 88 7.14 -25.12 -1.98
C LYS A 88 6.60 -24.24 -3.11
N TRP A 89 7.38 -23.25 -3.55
CA TRP A 89 6.99 -22.36 -4.64
C TRP A 89 7.41 -22.93 -5.99
N THR A 90 6.49 -22.92 -6.96
CA THR A 90 6.76 -23.36 -8.35
C THR A 90 7.39 -22.27 -9.21
N LYS A 91 7.33 -21.01 -8.76
CA LYS A 91 7.90 -19.82 -9.39
C LYS A 91 8.65 -19.02 -8.32
N PRO A 92 9.69 -18.26 -8.66
CA PRO A 92 10.38 -17.40 -7.71
C PRO A 92 9.40 -16.41 -7.06
N PRO A 93 9.28 -16.37 -5.71
CA PRO A 93 8.20 -15.66 -5.04
C PRO A 93 8.30 -14.12 -5.10
N PHE A 94 9.49 -13.56 -5.40
CA PHE A 94 9.73 -12.11 -5.41
C PHE A 94 10.20 -11.58 -6.79
N GLU A 95 10.09 -12.36 -7.86
CA GLU A 95 10.41 -11.89 -9.21
C GLU A 95 9.23 -11.25 -9.93
N ALA A 96 8.02 -11.40 -9.40
CA ALA A 96 6.78 -10.89 -10.00
C ALA A 96 6.62 -11.29 -11.48
N LEU A 97 6.83 -12.58 -11.75
CA LEU A 97 6.78 -13.12 -13.10
C LEU A 97 5.37 -13.07 -13.69
N ILE A 98 5.30 -12.71 -14.97
CA ILE A 98 4.05 -12.81 -15.73
C ILE A 98 4.21 -13.95 -16.73
N GLU A 99 3.33 -14.94 -16.63
CA GLU A 99 3.29 -16.12 -17.52
C GLU A 99 1.83 -16.48 -17.80
N ASP A 100 1.48 -16.71 -19.04
CA ASP A 100 0.13 -17.07 -19.50
C ASP A 100 -0.96 -16.11 -18.98
N GLY A 101 -0.67 -14.80 -18.93
CA GLY A 101 -1.58 -13.76 -18.45
C GLY A 101 -1.82 -13.76 -16.95
N LYS A 102 -1.00 -14.45 -16.16
CA LYS A 102 -1.05 -14.51 -14.71
C LYS A 102 0.24 -13.95 -14.12
N LEU A 103 0.10 -13.13 -13.07
CA LEU A 103 1.22 -12.64 -12.29
C LEU A 103 1.43 -13.55 -11.07
N TYR A 104 2.67 -13.98 -10.88
CA TYR A 104 3.08 -14.85 -9.77
C TYR A 104 4.01 -14.09 -8.83
N GLY A 105 3.70 -14.09 -7.54
CA GLY A 105 4.54 -13.48 -6.52
C GLY A 105 3.88 -13.45 -5.14
N ARG A 106 4.70 -13.37 -4.08
CA ARG A 106 4.20 -13.13 -2.72
C ARG A 106 3.62 -11.72 -2.65
N GLY A 107 2.41 -11.57 -2.11
CA GLY A 107 1.68 -10.30 -2.09
C GLY A 107 0.84 -10.04 -3.34
N SER A 108 0.90 -10.89 -4.39
CA SER A 108 0.09 -10.72 -5.60
C SER A 108 -1.42 -10.85 -5.38
N VAL A 109 -1.85 -11.37 -4.24
CA VAL A 109 -3.25 -11.48 -3.82
C VAL A 109 -3.48 -10.73 -2.50
N ASP A 110 -2.67 -10.95 -1.51
CA ASP A 110 -2.71 -10.36 -0.19
C ASP A 110 -1.46 -9.50 0.04
N MET A 111 -1.63 -8.16 0.06
CA MET A 111 -2.67 -7.42 -0.68
C MET A 111 -2.04 -6.40 -1.63
N LEU A 112 -0.75 -6.59 -2.02
CA LEU A 112 -0.01 -5.59 -2.82
C LEU A 112 -0.72 -5.23 -4.14
N PHE A 113 -1.55 -6.13 -4.72
CA PHE A 113 -2.31 -5.79 -5.92
C PHE A 113 -3.41 -4.75 -5.62
N ILE A 114 -4.06 -4.86 -4.45
CA ILE A 114 -5.06 -3.86 -4.01
C ILE A 114 -4.33 -2.56 -3.68
N THR A 115 -3.20 -2.61 -2.96
CA THR A 115 -2.35 -1.46 -2.64
C THR A 115 -1.90 -0.73 -3.92
N ALA A 116 -1.38 -1.45 -4.92
CA ALA A 116 -1.00 -0.88 -6.21
C ALA A 116 -2.20 -0.28 -6.96
N THR A 117 -3.37 -0.95 -6.93
CA THR A 117 -4.59 -0.45 -7.56
C THR A 117 -5.06 0.84 -6.90
N MET A 118 -5.09 0.88 -5.57
CA MET A 118 -5.47 2.09 -4.80
C MET A 118 -4.53 3.26 -5.09
N ALA A 119 -3.21 3.01 -5.13
CA ALA A 119 -2.22 4.03 -5.48
C ALA A 119 -2.43 4.55 -6.91
N ALA A 120 -2.62 3.66 -7.89
CA ALA A 120 -2.83 4.04 -9.28
C ALA A 120 -4.13 4.84 -9.47
N VAL A 121 -5.22 4.44 -8.82
CA VAL A 121 -6.48 5.21 -8.82
C VAL A 121 -6.28 6.58 -8.17
N THR A 122 -5.57 6.68 -7.05
CA THR A 122 -5.28 7.95 -6.38
C THR A 122 -4.49 8.89 -7.30
N ARG A 123 -3.50 8.36 -8.05
CA ARG A 123 -2.74 9.14 -9.03
C ARG A 123 -3.62 9.65 -10.18
N GLU A 124 -4.53 8.84 -10.71
CA GLU A 124 -5.48 9.27 -11.74
C GLU A 124 -6.43 10.36 -11.22
N VAL A 125 -6.87 10.26 -9.95
CA VAL A 125 -7.69 11.30 -9.31
C VAL A 125 -6.90 12.60 -9.15
N ALA A 126 -5.63 12.54 -8.75
CA ALA A 126 -4.76 13.72 -8.67
C ALA A 126 -4.62 14.41 -10.03
N ARG A 127 -4.36 13.63 -11.09
CA ARG A 127 -4.28 14.14 -12.48
C ARG A 127 -5.57 14.75 -12.98
N ALA A 128 -6.72 14.22 -12.58
CA ALA A 128 -8.02 14.78 -12.92
C ALA A 128 -8.31 16.10 -12.21
N GLY A 129 -7.63 16.40 -11.09
CA GLY A 129 -7.65 17.70 -10.40
C GLY A 129 -8.94 18.04 -9.67
N ASN A 130 -9.86 17.10 -9.44
CA ASN A 130 -11.09 17.35 -8.68
C ASN A 130 -11.63 16.07 -8.02
N PRO A 131 -11.10 15.65 -6.87
CA PRO A 131 -11.56 14.44 -6.18
C PRO A 131 -12.93 14.58 -5.49
N GLY A 132 -13.53 15.78 -5.50
CA GLY A 132 -14.70 16.06 -4.71
C GLY A 132 -14.32 16.36 -3.27
N GLY A 133 -14.32 15.39 -2.36
CA GLY A 133 -13.74 15.49 -1.02
C GLY A 133 -12.25 15.10 -1.04
N THR A 134 -11.54 15.34 0.05
CA THR A 134 -10.13 14.91 0.19
C THR A 134 -10.01 13.39 0.02
N LEU A 135 -9.08 12.95 -0.83
CA LEU A 135 -8.73 11.55 -0.99
C LEU A 135 -7.34 11.31 -0.40
N ALA A 136 -7.23 10.35 0.53
CA ALA A 136 -5.95 9.87 1.05
C ALA A 136 -5.70 8.44 0.58
N PHE A 137 -4.50 8.16 0.10
CA PHE A 137 -3.97 6.81 -0.05
C PHE A 137 -2.97 6.56 1.08
N VAL A 138 -3.09 5.39 1.72
CA VAL A 138 -2.21 5.00 2.83
C VAL A 138 -1.58 3.64 2.51
N GLY A 139 -0.27 3.63 2.34
CA GLY A 139 0.55 2.42 2.33
C GLY A 139 0.98 2.10 3.75
N MET A 140 0.28 1.19 4.41
CA MET A 140 0.45 0.87 5.83
C MET A 140 1.53 -0.18 6.03
N ALA A 141 2.41 0.01 7.01
CA ALA A 141 3.37 -0.99 7.46
C ALA A 141 2.75 -1.95 8.47
N ASP A 142 3.39 -3.12 8.66
CA ASP A 142 3.20 -4.03 9.79
C ASP A 142 1.81 -4.67 9.93
N GLU A 143 1.03 -4.79 8.87
CA GLU A 143 -0.29 -5.41 8.96
C GLU A 143 -0.18 -6.90 9.31
N GLU A 144 0.69 -7.64 8.63
CA GLU A 144 0.90 -9.08 8.74
C GLU A 144 1.37 -9.51 10.16
N ALA A 145 1.92 -8.57 10.95
CA ALA A 145 2.25 -8.75 12.37
C ALA A 145 1.23 -8.07 13.31
N ARG A 146 -0.02 -7.93 12.89
CA ARG A 146 -1.14 -7.36 13.66
C ARG A 146 -1.09 -5.85 13.86
N GLY A 147 -0.35 -5.14 13.06
CA GLY A 147 -0.37 -3.67 12.96
C GLY A 147 0.15 -2.92 14.18
N GLY A 148 0.96 -3.55 15.02
CA GLY A 148 1.50 -2.92 16.23
C GLY A 148 2.40 -1.73 15.92
N LEU A 149 3.26 -1.85 14.90
CA LEU A 149 4.14 -0.81 14.38
C LEU A 149 3.53 -0.09 13.15
N GLY A 150 2.33 -0.45 12.73
CA GLY A 150 1.58 0.15 11.63
C GLY A 150 0.35 0.90 12.14
N VAL A 151 -0.84 0.37 11.85
CA VAL A 151 -2.13 1.05 12.05
C VAL A 151 -2.36 1.47 13.50
N ARG A 152 -1.99 0.65 14.49
CA ARG A 152 -2.14 1.00 15.90
C ARG A 152 -1.23 2.17 16.29
N TRP A 153 0.04 2.09 15.92
CA TRP A 153 1.00 3.15 16.19
C TRP A 153 0.59 4.47 15.52
N MET A 154 0.10 4.41 14.27
CA MET A 154 -0.45 5.58 13.57
C MET A 154 -1.64 6.19 14.30
N ALA A 155 -2.59 5.38 14.75
CA ALA A 155 -3.76 5.87 15.49
C ALA A 155 -3.40 6.52 16.84
N GLU A 156 -2.35 6.04 17.50
CA GLU A 156 -1.90 6.55 18.80
C GLU A 156 -1.01 7.80 18.68
N ASN A 157 -0.17 7.90 17.65
CA ASN A 157 0.84 8.94 17.53
C ASN A 157 0.52 10.00 16.46
N HIS A 158 -0.23 9.65 15.42
CA HIS A 158 -0.57 10.48 14.28
C HIS A 158 -2.04 10.35 13.87
N PRO A 159 -3.00 10.58 14.82
CA PRO A 159 -4.43 10.34 14.58
C PRO A 159 -5.01 11.22 13.48
N ASP A 160 -4.37 12.35 13.19
CA ASP A 160 -4.81 13.34 12.20
C ASP A 160 -4.10 13.22 10.85
N ALA A 161 -3.24 12.21 10.66
CA ALA A 161 -2.48 12.01 9.41
C ALA A 161 -3.41 11.77 8.19
N PHE A 162 -4.55 11.17 8.42
CA PHE A 162 -5.61 10.94 7.43
C PHE A 162 -6.96 10.73 8.12
N SER A 163 -8.05 10.73 7.36
CA SER A 163 -9.38 10.51 7.94
C SER A 163 -9.68 9.02 8.17
N TRP A 164 -10.03 8.65 9.37
CA TRP A 164 -10.48 7.31 9.76
C TRP A 164 -11.98 7.08 9.53
N LYS A 165 -12.74 8.13 9.12
CA LYS A 165 -14.20 8.09 9.06
C LYS A 165 -14.72 7.21 7.93
N ASN A 166 -14.17 7.37 6.73
CA ASN A 166 -14.52 6.60 5.55
C ASN A 166 -13.23 5.94 5.03
N CYS A 167 -12.98 4.74 5.46
CA CYS A 167 -11.78 3.99 5.10
C CYS A 167 -12.18 2.74 4.33
N LEU A 168 -11.62 2.58 3.14
CA LEU A 168 -11.69 1.37 2.33
C LEU A 168 -10.37 0.64 2.47
N SER A 169 -10.42 -0.60 2.96
CA SER A 169 -9.28 -1.50 3.10
C SER A 169 -9.71 -2.90 2.68
N GLU A 170 -8.83 -3.88 2.85
CA GLU A 170 -9.20 -5.27 2.68
C GLU A 170 -10.11 -5.78 3.81
N THR A 171 -10.74 -6.91 3.58
CA THR A 171 -11.42 -7.68 4.62
C THR A 171 -10.61 -8.93 4.93
N GLY A 172 -10.49 -9.29 6.21
CA GLY A 172 -9.75 -10.47 6.67
C GLY A 172 -10.33 -11.83 6.25
N GLY A 173 -10.89 -11.93 5.05
CA GLY A 173 -11.36 -13.17 4.47
C GLY A 173 -12.63 -13.74 5.14
N SER A 174 -13.62 -12.91 5.40
CA SER A 174 -14.92 -13.39 5.89
C SER A 174 -15.56 -14.34 4.89
N HIS A 175 -15.93 -15.55 5.33
CA HIS A 175 -16.89 -16.37 4.61
C HIS A 175 -18.21 -15.61 4.55
N LEU A 176 -18.55 -15.09 3.38
CA LEU A 176 -19.92 -14.69 3.10
C LEU A 176 -20.73 -15.97 2.85
N PRO A 177 -21.82 -16.21 3.57
CA PRO A 177 -22.66 -17.40 3.37
C PRO A 177 -23.34 -17.41 2.01
#